data_eebefda3e195a6ba908c6c36c20c2026
#
_entry.id   eebefda3e195a6ba908c6c36c20c2026
#
_cell.length_a   1.000
_cell.length_b   1.000
_cell.length_c   1.000
_cell.angle_alpha   90.00
_cell.angle_beta   90.00
_cell.angle_gamma   90.00
#
_symmetry.space_group_name_H-M   'P 1'
#
loop_
_entity.id
_entity.type
_entity.pdbx_description
1 polymer ?
#
loop_
_entity_poly.entity_id
_entity_poly.type
_entity_poly.pdbx_seq_one_letter_code
_entity_poly.pdbx_strand_id
1 'polypeptide(L)'
;MKVTGVDIHVVSVPFTRPETWRFGRMWGLTNALVEVHTDEGITGIGEVPGSPLIGLVRGALEATIPWIVGEDPMRVNEFLTRASDRGFHHYPYLGNGAVAAIEMALWDIAGRALGCPVHQFFGGLQTEHVPFYWFIPVEDRSVATVRAQAAEGLARGFKTMYIKIGFDLTNDLALARAIKAEVGDAAAVRVDANEAWSTFEAIDALQRFEDVGVEFIEQPVDMHDIRGMADLRTKSRVRIAANQSAWLPWQVPEVLSQRAGDVVVTDPHQLGGLVPFHTAARMCQVAGVPIVKHAFADLGVTTIATTHVLGTLPSPQLGHQQFATFLVHDLLSEPLDFVEGALAVPTGPGLGIELDRDALAFYGGVFEQYGEFEGYGPITPESPLPPDMPVPNR
;
A
#
# COMPACT_ATOMS: atom_id res chain seq x y z
N MET A 1 20.74 -7.89 -23.39
CA MET A 1 19.66 -6.90 -23.22
C MET A 1 20.19 -5.70 -22.48
N LYS A 2 19.79 -4.50 -22.89
CA LYS A 2 20.16 -3.24 -22.23
C LYS A 2 18.94 -2.33 -22.14
N VAL A 3 18.85 -1.57 -21.06
CA VAL A 3 17.83 -0.50 -20.92
C VAL A 3 18.14 0.63 -21.91
N THR A 4 17.15 1.05 -22.69
CA THR A 4 17.29 2.12 -23.69
C THR A 4 16.67 3.45 -23.24
N GLY A 5 15.66 3.39 -22.34
CA GLY A 5 14.96 4.57 -21.84
C GLY A 5 13.93 4.24 -20.78
N VAL A 6 13.39 5.28 -20.17
CA VAL A 6 12.28 5.21 -19.20
C VAL A 6 11.29 6.30 -19.52
N ASP A 7 10.02 5.92 -19.65
CA ASP A 7 8.90 6.84 -19.70
C ASP A 7 8.24 6.97 -18.34
N ILE A 8 7.83 8.19 -17.97
CA ILE A 8 7.15 8.48 -16.71
C ILE A 8 5.78 9.08 -17.03
N HIS A 9 4.72 8.39 -16.61
CA HIS A 9 3.34 8.80 -16.80
C HIS A 9 2.74 9.20 -15.45
N VAL A 10 2.46 10.49 -15.26
CA VAL A 10 1.75 10.94 -14.06
C VAL A 10 0.25 10.93 -14.33
N VAL A 11 -0.50 10.33 -13.43
CA VAL A 11 -1.95 10.17 -13.54
C VAL A 11 -2.64 10.57 -12.25
N SER A 12 -3.84 11.16 -12.35
CA SER A 12 -4.72 11.42 -11.20
C SER A 12 -6.01 10.62 -11.35
N VAL A 13 -6.22 9.64 -10.46
CA VAL A 13 -7.36 8.72 -10.50
C VAL A 13 -8.27 8.99 -9.31
N PRO A 14 -9.56 9.34 -9.54
CA PRO A 14 -10.50 9.60 -8.46
C PRO A 14 -10.86 8.35 -7.65
N PHE A 15 -11.28 8.57 -6.41
CA PHE A 15 -12.04 7.60 -5.64
C PHE A 15 -13.53 7.65 -6.00
N THR A 16 -14.24 6.55 -5.80
CA THR A 16 -15.71 6.52 -5.85
C THR A 16 -16.35 7.27 -4.68
N ARG A 17 -15.62 7.44 -3.60
CA ARG A 17 -15.99 8.18 -2.37
C ARG A 17 -14.73 8.78 -1.76
N PRO A 18 -14.80 9.94 -1.08
CA PRO A 18 -13.64 10.49 -0.40
C PRO A 18 -13.20 9.63 0.79
N GLU A 19 -11.90 9.51 0.97
CA GLU A 19 -11.29 8.97 2.18
C GLU A 19 -10.96 10.10 3.15
N THR A 20 -11.25 9.90 4.42
CA THR A 20 -10.93 10.83 5.49
C THR A 20 -10.07 10.14 6.54
N TRP A 21 -8.90 10.68 6.78
CA TRP A 21 -7.96 10.21 7.77
C TRP A 21 -7.45 11.38 8.62
N ARG A 22 -6.70 11.10 9.66
CA ARG A 22 -6.29 12.12 10.64
C ARG A 22 -5.64 13.37 10.01
N PHE A 23 -4.88 13.21 8.94
CA PHE A 23 -4.12 14.30 8.32
C PHE A 23 -4.85 15.00 7.18
N GLY A 24 -6.05 14.57 6.81
CA GLY A 24 -6.83 15.24 5.77
C GLY A 24 -7.92 14.38 5.13
N ARG A 25 -8.31 14.80 3.95
CA ARG A 25 -9.28 14.12 3.10
C ARG A 25 -8.71 13.96 1.71
N MET A 26 -8.82 12.75 1.16
CA MET A 26 -8.36 12.41 -0.19
C MET A 26 -9.55 12.14 -1.10
N TRP A 27 -9.48 12.65 -2.32
CA TRP A 27 -10.52 12.48 -3.35
C TRP A 27 -10.11 11.48 -4.43
N GLY A 28 -8.87 11.05 -4.42
CA GLY A 28 -8.25 10.17 -5.38
C GLY A 28 -6.75 10.04 -5.11
N LEU A 29 -6.07 9.42 -6.04
CA LEU A 29 -4.63 9.21 -6.02
C LEU A 29 -3.97 9.95 -7.18
N THR A 30 -2.77 10.49 -6.95
CA THR A 30 -1.88 10.95 -8.03
C THR A 30 -0.59 10.16 -7.94
N ASN A 31 -0.38 9.28 -8.92
CA ASN A 31 0.76 8.35 -8.97
C ASN A 31 1.56 8.55 -10.25
N ALA A 32 2.82 8.09 -10.23
CA ALA A 32 3.61 7.93 -11.43
C ALA A 32 3.73 6.46 -11.80
N LEU A 33 3.38 6.13 -13.04
CA LEU A 33 3.69 4.85 -13.67
C LEU A 33 4.96 5.00 -14.48
N VAL A 34 5.81 3.99 -14.45
CA VAL A 34 7.06 3.97 -15.23
C VAL A 34 7.04 2.81 -16.21
N GLU A 35 7.55 3.07 -17.42
CA GLU A 35 7.83 2.06 -18.43
C GLU A 35 9.32 2.06 -18.71
N VAL A 36 9.98 0.94 -18.43
CA VAL A 36 11.41 0.75 -18.69
C VAL A 36 11.58 -0.05 -19.97
N HIS A 37 12.20 0.55 -20.98
CA HIS A 37 12.36 -0.03 -22.32
C HIS A 37 13.72 -0.67 -22.50
N THR A 38 13.80 -1.72 -23.33
CA THR A 38 15.04 -2.43 -23.65
C THR A 38 15.32 -2.46 -25.14
N ASP A 39 16.58 -2.70 -25.52
CA ASP A 39 17.02 -2.89 -26.89
C ASP A 39 16.53 -4.20 -27.56
N GLU A 40 15.91 -5.09 -26.78
CA GLU A 40 15.26 -6.32 -27.28
C GLU A 40 13.73 -6.16 -27.42
N GLY A 41 13.20 -4.94 -27.24
CA GLY A 41 11.77 -4.64 -27.40
C GLY A 41 10.89 -5.10 -26.24
N ILE A 42 11.50 -5.52 -25.12
CA ILE A 42 10.78 -5.85 -23.88
C ILE A 42 10.63 -4.56 -23.08
N THR A 43 9.41 -4.29 -22.62
CA THR A 43 9.10 -3.17 -21.71
C THR A 43 8.58 -3.73 -20.40
N GLY A 44 9.12 -3.26 -19.29
CA GLY A 44 8.61 -3.55 -17.95
C GLY A 44 7.92 -2.34 -17.34
N ILE A 45 6.97 -2.59 -16.47
CA ILE A 45 6.13 -1.57 -15.83
C ILE A 45 6.34 -1.54 -14.31
N GLY A 46 6.27 -0.34 -13.75
CA GLY A 46 6.31 -0.12 -12.32
C GLY A 46 5.45 1.07 -11.93
N GLU A 47 5.28 1.27 -10.65
CA GLU A 47 4.41 2.31 -10.10
C GLU A 47 5.01 2.89 -8.83
N VAL A 48 4.77 4.18 -8.60
CA VAL A 48 5.05 4.84 -7.32
C VAL A 48 3.93 5.81 -6.96
N PRO A 49 3.41 5.77 -5.74
CA PRO A 49 2.51 6.78 -5.19
C PRO A 49 3.17 8.15 -5.15
N GLY A 50 2.44 9.19 -5.55
CA GLY A 50 2.98 10.54 -5.67
C GLY A 50 2.35 11.57 -4.75
N SER A 51 1.06 11.46 -4.45
CA SER A 51 0.39 12.44 -3.59
C SER A 51 0.92 12.43 -2.16
N PRO A 52 1.11 13.58 -1.54
CA PRO A 52 0.89 14.94 -2.05
C PRO A 52 2.16 15.61 -2.60
N LEU A 53 3.12 14.87 -3.09
CA LEU A 53 4.46 15.35 -3.45
C LEU A 53 4.90 14.84 -4.83
N ILE A 54 3.98 14.73 -5.79
CA ILE A 54 4.26 14.14 -7.11
C ILE A 54 5.44 14.81 -7.83
N GLY A 55 5.62 16.12 -7.67
CA GLY A 55 6.75 16.82 -8.24
C GLY A 55 8.10 16.34 -7.71
N LEU A 56 8.20 16.02 -6.43
CA LEU A 56 9.41 15.48 -5.82
C LEU A 56 9.63 14.01 -6.21
N VAL A 57 8.55 13.21 -6.25
CA VAL A 57 8.59 11.81 -6.70
C VAL A 57 9.04 11.71 -8.14
N ARG A 58 8.48 12.56 -9.04
CA ARG A 58 8.90 12.64 -10.43
C ARG A 58 10.38 13.02 -10.55
N GLY A 59 10.85 14.05 -9.80
CA GLY A 59 12.25 14.44 -9.78
C GLY A 59 13.18 13.31 -9.29
N ALA A 60 12.75 12.54 -8.29
CA ALA A 60 13.48 11.36 -7.83
C ALA A 60 13.56 10.27 -8.91
N LEU A 61 12.45 9.99 -9.62
CA LEU A 61 12.45 9.06 -10.77
C LEU A 61 13.41 9.52 -11.87
N GLU A 62 13.30 10.78 -12.30
CA GLU A 62 14.18 11.37 -13.32
C GLU A 62 15.66 11.25 -12.93
N ALA A 63 15.99 11.41 -11.64
CA ALA A 63 17.35 11.24 -11.13
C ALA A 63 17.87 9.80 -11.22
N THR A 64 17.00 8.79 -11.24
CA THR A 64 17.41 7.36 -11.36
C THR A 64 17.65 6.92 -12.79
N ILE A 65 17.07 7.58 -13.79
CA ILE A 65 17.16 7.20 -15.20
C ILE A 65 18.61 7.02 -15.68
N PRO A 66 19.55 7.97 -15.40
CA PRO A 66 20.95 7.81 -15.81
C PRO A 66 21.66 6.61 -15.15
N TRP A 67 21.08 6.00 -14.14
CA TRP A 67 21.69 4.86 -13.43
C TRP A 67 21.33 3.52 -14.05
N ILE A 68 20.30 3.47 -14.88
CA ILE A 68 19.83 2.24 -15.50
C ILE A 68 19.96 2.23 -17.03
N VAL A 69 19.92 3.40 -17.68
CA VAL A 69 20.07 3.47 -19.14
C VAL A 69 21.48 2.96 -19.58
N GLY A 70 21.49 2.01 -20.51
CA GLY A 70 22.69 1.32 -20.97
C GLY A 70 23.09 0.10 -20.14
N GLU A 71 22.47 -0.11 -18.97
CA GLU A 71 22.75 -1.23 -18.07
C GLU A 71 21.90 -2.46 -18.42
N ASP A 72 22.29 -3.61 -17.89
CA ASP A 72 21.57 -4.87 -18.02
C ASP A 72 20.41 -4.93 -17.00
N PRO A 73 19.13 -4.92 -17.44
CA PRO A 73 17.98 -4.94 -16.55
C PRO A 73 17.87 -6.23 -15.72
N MET A 74 18.56 -7.31 -16.09
CA MET A 74 18.58 -8.56 -15.33
C MET A 74 19.39 -8.46 -14.04
N ARG A 75 20.18 -7.37 -13.86
CA ARG A 75 21.03 -7.15 -12.69
C ARG A 75 20.35 -6.29 -11.63
N VAL A 76 19.16 -6.72 -11.19
CA VAL A 76 18.33 -5.93 -10.24
C VAL A 76 19.09 -5.57 -8.96
N ASN A 77 19.82 -6.51 -8.35
CA ASN A 77 20.59 -6.23 -7.13
C ASN A 77 21.71 -5.22 -7.35
N GLU A 78 22.30 -5.16 -8.55
CA GLU A 78 23.31 -4.17 -8.92
C GLU A 78 22.67 -2.77 -8.99
N PHE A 79 21.45 -2.66 -9.53
CA PHE A 79 20.69 -1.42 -9.52
C PHE A 79 20.41 -0.94 -8.08
N LEU A 80 19.94 -1.83 -7.19
CA LEU A 80 19.68 -1.49 -5.78
C LEU A 80 20.96 -1.01 -5.07
N THR A 81 22.09 -1.67 -5.29
CA THR A 81 23.39 -1.25 -4.75
C THR A 81 23.78 0.13 -5.27
N ARG A 82 23.64 0.35 -6.57
CA ARG A 82 23.96 1.63 -7.22
C ARG A 82 23.09 2.77 -6.70
N ALA A 83 21.79 2.54 -6.48
CA ALA A 83 20.89 3.52 -5.88
C ALA A 83 21.34 3.90 -4.46
N SER A 84 21.75 2.91 -3.66
CA SER A 84 22.31 3.16 -2.33
C SER A 84 23.62 3.96 -2.42
N ASP A 85 24.57 3.56 -3.28
CA ASP A 85 25.88 4.20 -3.44
C ASP A 85 25.77 5.65 -3.95
N ARG A 86 24.70 5.97 -4.69
CA ARG A 86 24.40 7.31 -5.17
C ARG A 86 23.75 8.20 -4.12
N GLY A 87 23.55 7.70 -2.91
CA GLY A 87 23.14 8.48 -1.76
C GLY A 87 21.63 8.54 -1.51
N PHE A 88 20.81 7.73 -2.18
CA PHE A 88 19.37 7.69 -1.89
C PHE A 88 19.08 7.26 -0.45
N HIS A 89 19.99 6.53 0.19
CA HIS A 89 19.88 6.25 1.62
C HIS A 89 19.89 7.48 2.53
N HIS A 90 20.29 8.64 2.03
CA HIS A 90 20.17 9.92 2.74
C HIS A 90 18.76 10.54 2.62
N TYR A 91 17.97 10.10 1.62
CA TYR A 91 16.62 10.62 1.32
C TYR A 91 15.62 9.48 1.17
N PRO A 92 15.57 8.52 2.12
CA PRO A 92 14.88 7.24 1.90
C PRO A 92 13.36 7.41 1.73
N TYR A 93 12.74 8.39 2.38
CA TYR A 93 11.29 8.58 2.31
C TYR A 93 10.77 8.93 0.90
N LEU A 94 11.58 9.54 0.06
CA LEU A 94 11.24 9.86 -1.33
C LEU A 94 11.98 8.95 -2.32
N GLY A 95 13.26 8.69 -2.04
CA GLY A 95 14.11 7.87 -2.90
C GLY A 95 13.66 6.43 -3.00
N ASN A 96 13.23 5.84 -1.88
CA ASN A 96 12.80 4.43 -1.85
C ASN A 96 11.63 4.16 -2.80
N GLY A 97 10.64 5.06 -2.87
CA GLY A 97 9.51 4.91 -3.79
C GLY A 97 9.94 4.90 -5.26
N ALA A 98 10.82 5.83 -5.65
CA ALA A 98 11.35 5.88 -7.02
C ALA A 98 12.18 4.62 -7.36
N VAL A 99 13.02 4.17 -6.42
CA VAL A 99 13.80 2.93 -6.58
C VAL A 99 12.88 1.72 -6.71
N ALA A 100 11.82 1.65 -5.88
CA ALA A 100 10.85 0.56 -5.93
C ALA A 100 10.11 0.47 -7.27
N ALA A 101 9.69 1.62 -7.83
CA ALA A 101 9.02 1.64 -9.14
C ALA A 101 9.92 1.10 -10.26
N ILE A 102 11.17 1.54 -10.29
CA ILE A 102 12.14 1.02 -11.28
C ILE A 102 12.42 -0.47 -11.03
N GLU A 103 12.61 -0.88 -9.79
CA GLU A 103 12.89 -2.28 -9.43
C GLU A 103 11.73 -3.20 -9.82
N MET A 104 10.47 -2.78 -9.63
CA MET A 104 9.29 -3.52 -10.13
C MET A 104 9.35 -3.72 -11.65
N ALA A 105 9.65 -2.65 -12.40
CA ALA A 105 9.78 -2.72 -13.85
C ALA A 105 10.92 -3.65 -14.30
N LEU A 106 12.05 -3.67 -13.58
CA LEU A 106 13.16 -4.59 -13.89
C LEU A 106 12.76 -6.05 -13.64
N TRP A 107 11.99 -6.35 -12.60
CA TRP A 107 11.46 -7.70 -12.37
C TRP A 107 10.44 -8.11 -13.43
N ASP A 108 9.61 -7.18 -13.89
CA ASP A 108 8.68 -7.43 -15.00
C ASP A 108 9.45 -7.77 -16.29
N ILE A 109 10.50 -6.99 -16.63
CA ILE A 109 11.39 -7.29 -17.75
C ILE A 109 12.01 -8.69 -17.60
N ALA A 110 12.54 -9.00 -16.43
CA ALA A 110 13.18 -10.29 -16.18
C ALA A 110 12.21 -11.46 -16.40
N GLY A 111 10.99 -11.34 -15.86
CA GLY A 111 9.96 -12.36 -16.05
C GLY A 111 9.50 -12.51 -17.50
N ARG A 112 9.28 -11.39 -18.21
CA ARG A 112 8.93 -11.39 -19.63
C ARG A 112 10.05 -12.00 -20.49
N ALA A 113 11.31 -11.64 -20.23
CA ALA A 113 12.46 -12.16 -20.97
C ALA A 113 12.67 -13.67 -20.78
N LEU A 114 12.40 -14.18 -19.59
CA LEU A 114 12.56 -15.61 -19.26
C LEU A 114 11.27 -16.43 -19.43
N GLY A 115 10.16 -15.79 -19.78
CA GLY A 115 8.85 -16.43 -19.95
C GLY A 115 8.28 -17.01 -18.66
N CYS A 116 8.58 -16.40 -17.50
CA CYS A 116 8.10 -16.85 -16.19
C CYS A 116 7.54 -15.70 -15.35
N PRO A 117 6.59 -15.99 -14.44
CA PRO A 117 6.03 -14.97 -13.55
C PRO A 117 7.03 -14.51 -12.48
N VAL A 118 6.88 -13.28 -12.01
CA VAL A 118 7.78 -12.63 -11.04
C VAL A 118 7.94 -13.43 -9.75
N HIS A 119 6.88 -14.06 -9.24
CA HIS A 119 6.97 -14.86 -8.01
C HIS A 119 8.02 -16.00 -8.06
N GLN A 120 8.42 -16.46 -9.25
CA GLN A 120 9.45 -17.48 -9.37
C GLN A 120 10.82 -17.01 -8.91
N PHE A 121 11.13 -15.72 -9.05
CA PHE A 121 12.39 -15.14 -8.55
C PHE A 121 12.45 -15.05 -7.02
N PHE A 122 11.30 -15.14 -6.36
CA PHE A 122 11.17 -15.09 -4.90
C PHE A 122 10.92 -16.46 -4.25
N GLY A 123 11.11 -17.54 -5.01
CA GLY A 123 11.04 -18.92 -4.51
C GLY A 123 9.80 -19.71 -4.88
N GLY A 124 8.92 -19.15 -5.72
CA GLY A 124 7.70 -19.80 -6.20
C GLY A 124 6.53 -19.72 -5.21
N LEU A 125 5.33 -20.09 -5.68
CA LEU A 125 4.09 -19.95 -4.90
C LEU A 125 4.00 -20.92 -3.75
N GLN A 126 3.55 -20.43 -2.61
CA GLN A 126 3.00 -21.17 -1.47
C GLN A 126 1.51 -20.88 -1.26
N THR A 127 1.05 -19.72 -1.77
CA THR A 127 -0.34 -19.24 -1.69
C THR A 127 -0.75 -18.76 -3.07
N GLU A 128 -1.78 -19.37 -3.65
CA GLU A 128 -2.28 -19.01 -4.99
C GLU A 128 -3.28 -17.84 -4.97
N HIS A 129 -3.95 -17.63 -3.84
CA HIS A 129 -4.93 -16.57 -3.63
C HIS A 129 -4.56 -15.78 -2.39
N VAL A 130 -4.14 -14.53 -2.58
CA VAL A 130 -3.68 -13.64 -1.51
C VAL A 130 -4.88 -12.86 -0.97
N PRO A 131 -5.18 -12.94 0.36
CA PRO A 131 -6.31 -12.24 0.95
C PRO A 131 -6.04 -10.75 1.12
N PHE A 132 -7.07 -9.94 0.86
CA PHE A 132 -7.03 -8.49 1.07
C PHE A 132 -8.15 -8.04 2.02
N TYR A 133 -8.05 -6.83 2.55
CA TYR A 133 -9.06 -6.24 3.40
C TYR A 133 -10.11 -5.47 2.57
N TRP A 134 -11.29 -5.31 3.16
CA TRP A 134 -12.26 -4.33 2.73
C TRP A 134 -11.98 -3.01 3.44
N PHE A 135 -11.58 -2.01 2.66
CA PHE A 135 -11.39 -0.65 3.17
C PHE A 135 -12.76 0.03 3.29
N ILE A 136 -13.06 0.60 4.46
CA ILE A 136 -14.27 1.37 4.73
C ILE A 136 -13.90 2.85 4.72
N PRO A 137 -14.11 3.59 3.59
CA PRO A 137 -13.87 5.02 3.55
C PRO A 137 -14.78 5.76 4.52
N VAL A 138 -14.25 6.75 5.23
CA VAL A 138 -14.98 7.48 6.26
C VAL A 138 -15.31 8.89 5.78
N GLU A 139 -16.42 9.02 5.03
CA GLU A 139 -16.87 10.31 4.50
C GLU A 139 -17.59 11.18 5.54
N ASP A 140 -18.53 10.62 6.27
CA ASP A 140 -19.43 11.33 7.20
C ASP A 140 -19.28 10.88 8.67
N ARG A 141 -18.45 9.89 8.93
CA ARG A 141 -18.22 9.29 10.24
C ARG A 141 -19.50 8.84 10.95
N SER A 142 -20.49 8.37 10.18
CA SER A 142 -21.74 7.88 10.72
C SER A 142 -21.76 6.36 10.89
N VAL A 143 -22.41 5.90 11.96
CA VAL A 143 -22.64 4.47 12.24
C VAL A 143 -23.40 3.79 11.10
N ALA A 144 -24.37 4.49 10.49
CA ALA A 144 -25.16 3.92 9.40
C ALA A 144 -24.32 3.65 8.18
N THR A 145 -23.45 4.60 7.78
CA THR A 145 -22.56 4.47 6.62
C THR A 145 -21.56 3.34 6.80
N VAL A 146 -20.87 3.27 7.94
CA VAL A 146 -19.85 2.22 8.16
C VAL A 146 -20.48 0.82 8.25
N ARG A 147 -21.69 0.69 8.79
CA ARG A 147 -22.42 -0.58 8.80
C ARG A 147 -22.79 -1.05 7.38
N ALA A 148 -23.32 -0.14 6.57
CA ALA A 148 -23.67 -0.46 5.18
C ALA A 148 -22.45 -0.92 4.38
N GLN A 149 -21.32 -0.22 4.55
CA GLN A 149 -20.06 -0.59 3.88
C GLN A 149 -19.47 -1.91 4.41
N ALA A 150 -19.58 -2.18 5.71
CA ALA A 150 -19.15 -3.46 6.28
C ALA A 150 -20.00 -4.62 5.76
N ALA A 151 -21.33 -4.43 5.65
CA ALA A 151 -22.23 -5.41 5.05
C ALA A 151 -21.90 -5.66 3.56
N GLU A 152 -21.59 -4.60 2.81
CA GLU A 152 -21.14 -4.71 1.41
C GLU A 152 -19.85 -5.52 1.30
N GLY A 153 -18.81 -5.21 2.09
CA GLY A 153 -17.55 -5.95 2.10
C GLY A 153 -17.74 -7.42 2.45
N LEU A 154 -18.60 -7.70 3.45
CA LEU A 154 -18.93 -9.07 3.83
C LEU A 154 -19.66 -9.83 2.70
N ALA A 155 -20.61 -9.18 2.02
CA ALA A 155 -21.34 -9.76 0.90
C ALA A 155 -20.41 -10.06 -0.30
N ARG A 156 -19.34 -9.28 -0.49
CA ARG A 156 -18.27 -9.52 -1.48
C ARG A 156 -17.21 -10.54 -1.01
N GLY A 157 -17.42 -11.17 0.15
CA GLY A 157 -16.58 -12.26 0.66
C GLY A 157 -15.33 -11.83 1.41
N PHE A 158 -15.10 -10.53 1.63
CA PHE A 158 -13.96 -10.06 2.40
C PHE A 158 -14.03 -10.53 3.86
N LYS A 159 -12.89 -10.98 4.39
CA LYS A 159 -12.76 -11.52 5.76
C LYS A 159 -12.09 -10.54 6.72
N THR A 160 -11.78 -9.34 6.27
CA THR A 160 -11.16 -8.29 7.08
C THR A 160 -11.77 -6.94 6.71
N MET A 161 -12.32 -6.24 7.69
CA MET A 161 -12.80 -4.86 7.57
C MET A 161 -11.78 -3.91 8.18
N TYR A 162 -11.51 -2.80 7.51
CA TYR A 162 -10.52 -1.83 7.96
C TYR A 162 -11.10 -0.42 7.92
N ILE A 163 -10.83 0.36 8.95
CA ILE A 163 -11.32 1.74 9.10
C ILE A 163 -10.27 2.64 9.74
N LYS A 164 -10.19 3.89 9.30
CA LYS A 164 -9.39 4.94 9.94
C LYS A 164 -10.08 5.48 11.19
N ILE A 165 -9.29 5.66 12.26
CA ILE A 165 -9.68 6.23 13.54
C ILE A 165 -8.72 7.36 13.96
N GLY A 166 -8.77 7.82 15.20
CA GLY A 166 -7.86 8.83 15.74
C GLY A 166 -8.37 10.25 15.62
N PHE A 167 -9.69 10.44 15.56
CA PHE A 167 -10.35 11.75 15.51
C PHE A 167 -11.05 12.10 16.82
N ASP A 168 -12.03 11.29 17.20
CA ASP A 168 -12.76 11.37 18.45
C ASP A 168 -12.96 9.96 18.98
N LEU A 169 -12.33 9.65 20.09
CA LEU A 169 -12.30 8.29 20.63
C LEU A 169 -13.70 7.72 20.89
N THR A 170 -14.67 8.57 21.27
CA THR A 170 -16.04 8.11 21.54
C THR A 170 -16.71 7.67 20.23
N ASN A 171 -16.59 8.48 19.19
CA ASN A 171 -17.11 8.16 17.87
C ASN A 171 -16.34 6.99 17.23
N ASP A 172 -15.02 6.98 17.33
CA ASP A 172 -14.16 5.90 16.81
C ASP A 172 -14.58 4.53 17.37
N LEU A 173 -14.83 4.45 18.68
CA LEU A 173 -15.35 3.26 19.35
C LEU A 173 -16.76 2.88 18.86
N ALA A 174 -17.63 3.89 18.64
CA ALA A 174 -18.98 3.64 18.13
C ALA A 174 -18.95 3.05 16.70
N LEU A 175 -18.08 3.58 15.83
CA LEU A 175 -17.90 3.08 14.47
C LEU A 175 -17.36 1.65 14.48
N ALA A 176 -16.29 1.38 15.23
CA ALA A 176 -15.69 0.05 15.31
C ALA A 176 -16.67 -1.00 15.87
N ARG A 177 -17.43 -0.65 16.92
CA ARG A 177 -18.51 -1.51 17.47
C ARG A 177 -19.60 -1.77 16.45
N ALA A 178 -19.97 -0.78 15.66
CA ALA A 178 -21.00 -0.92 14.64
C ALA A 178 -20.56 -1.88 13.53
N ILE A 179 -19.30 -1.77 13.08
CA ILE A 179 -18.70 -2.70 12.11
C ILE A 179 -18.66 -4.12 12.71
N LYS A 180 -18.12 -4.28 13.94
CA LYS A 180 -18.03 -5.59 14.59
C LYS A 180 -19.41 -6.23 14.82
N ALA A 181 -20.42 -5.44 15.17
CA ALA A 181 -21.78 -5.92 15.30
C ALA A 181 -22.39 -6.38 13.97
N GLU A 182 -22.00 -5.74 12.85
CA GLU A 182 -22.48 -6.11 11.52
C GLU A 182 -21.82 -7.40 11.00
N VAL A 183 -20.49 -7.53 11.18
CA VAL A 183 -19.76 -8.68 10.60
C VAL A 183 -19.63 -9.86 11.55
N GLY A 184 -19.83 -9.68 12.86
CA GLY A 184 -19.71 -10.74 13.88
C GLY A 184 -18.36 -11.42 13.83
N ASP A 185 -18.37 -12.75 13.80
CA ASP A 185 -17.17 -13.58 13.68
C ASP A 185 -16.83 -13.98 12.24
N ALA A 186 -17.64 -13.51 11.26
CA ALA A 186 -17.41 -13.80 9.85
C ALA A 186 -16.24 -12.99 9.27
N ALA A 187 -15.88 -11.86 9.89
CA ALA A 187 -14.72 -11.06 9.48
C ALA A 187 -14.01 -10.43 10.68
N ALA A 188 -12.70 -10.25 10.55
CA ALA A 188 -11.90 -9.45 11.48
C ALA A 188 -12.18 -7.95 11.28
N VAL A 189 -11.99 -7.16 12.34
CA VAL A 189 -12.09 -5.69 12.29
C VAL A 189 -10.74 -5.11 12.70
N ARG A 190 -10.18 -4.25 11.87
CA ARG A 190 -8.95 -3.51 12.12
C ARG A 190 -9.21 -2.03 12.13
N VAL A 191 -8.47 -1.33 12.95
CA VAL A 191 -8.55 0.12 13.05
C VAL A 191 -7.15 0.71 12.97
N ASP A 192 -7.03 1.86 12.30
CA ASP A 192 -5.75 2.55 12.14
C ASP A 192 -5.84 3.97 12.73
N ALA A 193 -5.00 4.22 13.71
CA ALA A 193 -4.94 5.49 14.42
C ALA A 193 -4.01 6.51 13.74
N ASN A 194 -3.15 6.08 12.82
CA ASN A 194 -2.19 6.96 12.13
C ASN A 194 -1.50 7.94 13.10
N GLU A 195 -0.87 7.42 14.15
CA GLU A 195 -0.10 8.20 15.14
C GLU A 195 -0.96 9.21 15.95
N ALA A 196 -2.26 8.88 16.18
CA ALA A 196 -3.20 9.84 16.75
C ALA A 196 -2.91 10.23 18.19
N TRP A 197 -2.28 9.36 18.97
CA TRP A 197 -2.20 9.48 20.41
C TRP A 197 -0.77 9.61 20.91
N SER A 198 -0.59 10.33 22.02
CA SER A 198 0.57 10.12 22.88
C SER A 198 0.51 8.72 23.51
N THR A 199 1.64 8.20 23.97
CA THR A 199 1.68 6.88 24.66
C THR A 199 0.71 6.81 25.83
N PHE A 200 0.51 7.93 26.55
CA PHE A 200 -0.42 8.00 27.67
C PHE A 200 -1.90 7.90 27.23
N GLU A 201 -2.28 8.63 26.18
CA GLU A 201 -3.63 8.57 25.62
C GLU A 201 -3.92 7.21 24.96
N ALA A 202 -2.92 6.62 24.34
CA ALA A 202 -3.02 5.31 23.70
C ALA A 202 -3.35 4.20 24.71
N ILE A 203 -2.87 4.27 25.96
CA ILE A 203 -3.22 3.29 27.00
C ILE A 203 -4.74 3.29 27.25
N ASP A 204 -5.36 4.46 27.43
CA ASP A 204 -6.83 4.56 27.62
C ASP A 204 -7.57 4.08 26.37
N ALA A 205 -7.13 4.51 25.19
CA ALA A 205 -7.74 4.12 23.93
C ALA A 205 -7.71 2.59 23.72
N LEU A 206 -6.54 1.97 23.87
CA LEU A 206 -6.38 0.52 23.71
C LEU A 206 -7.26 -0.26 24.69
N GLN A 207 -7.29 0.14 25.98
CA GLN A 207 -8.13 -0.50 26.99
C GLN A 207 -9.63 -0.44 26.63
N ARG A 208 -10.08 0.69 26.08
CA ARG A 208 -11.49 0.84 25.65
C ARG A 208 -11.79 0.04 24.39
N PHE A 209 -10.79 -0.22 23.52
CA PHE A 209 -10.94 -1.10 22.35
C PHE A 209 -10.91 -2.60 22.69
N GLU A 210 -10.46 -3.00 23.89
CA GLU A 210 -10.47 -4.42 24.32
C GLU A 210 -11.88 -5.04 24.21
N ASP A 211 -12.90 -4.30 24.63
CA ASP A 211 -14.30 -4.78 24.60
C ASP A 211 -14.92 -4.76 23.18
N VAL A 212 -14.27 -4.09 22.21
CA VAL A 212 -14.76 -4.07 20.82
C VAL A 212 -14.40 -5.35 20.09
N GLY A 213 -13.27 -5.97 20.45
CA GLY A 213 -12.78 -7.19 19.80
C GLY A 213 -12.18 -6.94 18.43
N VAL A 214 -11.47 -5.82 18.27
CA VAL A 214 -10.67 -5.55 17.05
C VAL A 214 -9.48 -6.50 16.96
N GLU A 215 -9.06 -6.86 15.74
CA GLU A 215 -7.93 -7.76 15.53
C GLU A 215 -6.62 -7.11 15.95
N PHE A 216 -6.43 -5.84 15.59
CA PHE A 216 -5.33 -5.00 16.04
C PHE A 216 -5.64 -3.50 15.85
N ILE A 217 -4.86 -2.66 16.51
CA ILE A 217 -4.78 -1.21 16.25
C ILE A 217 -3.46 -0.93 15.57
N GLU A 218 -3.54 -0.30 14.37
CA GLU A 218 -2.37 0.10 13.59
C GLU A 218 -1.87 1.46 14.06
N GLN A 219 -0.56 1.57 14.25
CA GLN A 219 0.22 2.77 14.61
C GLN A 219 -0.48 3.74 15.56
N PRO A 220 -0.67 3.36 16.82
CA PRO A 220 -1.39 4.19 17.78
C PRO A 220 -0.65 5.49 18.16
N VAL A 221 0.70 5.48 18.16
CA VAL A 221 1.57 6.58 18.61
C VAL A 221 2.58 6.95 17.52
N ASP A 222 3.25 8.08 17.72
CA ASP A 222 4.30 8.61 16.83
C ASP A 222 5.29 7.53 16.37
N MET A 223 5.66 7.56 15.08
CA MET A 223 6.52 6.58 14.44
C MET A 223 7.91 6.42 15.09
N HIS A 224 8.39 7.45 15.76
CA HIS A 224 9.70 7.44 16.44
C HIS A 224 9.61 6.90 17.88
N ASP A 225 8.38 6.72 18.43
CA ASP A 225 8.17 6.19 19.78
C ASP A 225 8.10 4.65 19.82
N ILE A 226 9.16 4.00 19.31
CA ILE A 226 9.29 2.53 19.32
C ILE A 226 9.17 1.96 20.74
N ARG A 227 9.71 2.67 21.74
CA ARG A 227 9.58 2.27 23.14
C ARG A 227 8.16 2.35 23.64
N GLY A 228 7.46 3.44 23.34
CA GLY A 228 6.06 3.58 23.67
C GLY A 228 5.22 2.47 23.04
N MET A 229 5.46 2.12 21.78
CA MET A 229 4.83 0.96 21.14
C MET A 229 5.06 -0.34 21.91
N ALA A 230 6.31 -0.61 22.31
CA ALA A 230 6.66 -1.80 23.11
C ALA A 230 5.99 -1.81 24.50
N ASP A 231 5.92 -0.65 25.15
CA ASP A 231 5.28 -0.49 26.46
C ASP A 231 3.76 -0.69 26.37
N LEU A 232 3.10 -0.18 25.32
CA LEU A 232 1.66 -0.34 25.08
C LEU A 232 1.26 -1.81 24.99
N ARG A 233 2.08 -2.67 24.34
CA ARG A 233 1.83 -4.12 24.26
C ARG A 233 1.73 -4.80 25.62
N THR A 234 2.34 -4.22 26.65
CA THR A 234 2.28 -4.77 28.02
C THR A 234 1.07 -4.24 28.80
N LYS A 235 0.37 -3.22 28.29
CA LYS A 235 -0.70 -2.50 29.00
C LYS A 235 -2.10 -2.84 28.49
N SER A 236 -2.20 -3.48 27.31
CA SER A 236 -3.48 -3.88 26.70
C SER A 236 -3.39 -5.28 26.11
N ARG A 237 -4.56 -5.92 25.94
CA ARG A 237 -4.72 -7.18 25.23
C ARG A 237 -4.94 -6.98 23.74
N VAL A 238 -5.25 -5.76 23.31
CA VAL A 238 -5.37 -5.45 21.88
C VAL A 238 -3.99 -5.53 21.26
N ARG A 239 -3.87 -6.25 20.15
CA ARG A 239 -2.64 -6.33 19.38
C ARG A 239 -2.32 -4.98 18.76
N ILE A 240 -1.04 -4.68 18.61
CA ILE A 240 -0.53 -3.47 17.97
C ILE A 240 0.16 -3.85 16.67
N ALA A 241 -0.19 -3.14 15.60
CA ALA A 241 0.52 -3.24 14.33
C ALA A 241 1.43 -2.01 14.13
N ALA A 242 2.70 -2.27 13.84
CA ALA A 242 3.68 -1.24 13.52
C ALA A 242 3.67 -0.97 12.03
N ASN A 243 3.27 0.24 11.62
CA ASN A 243 3.27 0.71 10.23
C ASN A 243 4.32 1.80 10.02
N GLN A 244 4.06 3.05 10.39
CA GLN A 244 5.01 4.15 10.21
C GLN A 244 6.35 3.87 10.95
N SER A 245 6.31 3.16 12.06
CA SER A 245 7.51 2.69 12.77
C SER A 245 8.29 1.59 12.04
N ALA A 246 7.75 1.00 10.97
CA ALA A 246 8.37 -0.02 10.12
C ALA A 246 8.52 0.45 8.66
N TRP A 247 8.68 1.76 8.45
CA TRP A 247 8.72 2.41 7.14
C TRP A 247 10.02 2.12 6.38
N LEU A 248 11.15 2.10 7.07
CA LEU A 248 12.46 1.95 6.46
C LEU A 248 13.05 0.56 6.69
N PRO A 249 13.90 0.03 5.81
CA PRO A 249 14.44 -1.33 5.93
C PRO A 249 15.08 -1.64 7.28
N TRP A 250 15.76 -0.68 7.90
CA TRP A 250 16.42 -0.86 9.21
C TRP A 250 15.46 -0.73 10.40
N GLN A 251 14.26 -0.17 10.21
CA GLN A 251 13.26 -0.07 11.27
C GLN A 251 12.55 -1.40 11.52
N VAL A 252 12.38 -2.23 10.48
CA VAL A 252 11.75 -3.56 10.65
C VAL A 252 12.47 -4.42 11.69
N PRO A 253 13.81 -4.67 11.61
CA PRO A 253 14.51 -5.41 12.65
C PRO A 253 14.51 -4.67 14.00
N GLU A 254 14.43 -3.36 14.04
CA GLU A 254 14.29 -2.60 15.29
C GLU A 254 12.95 -2.90 15.98
N VAL A 255 11.83 -2.79 15.24
CA VAL A 255 10.48 -3.13 15.74
C VAL A 255 10.45 -4.56 16.27
N LEU A 256 11.03 -5.51 15.54
CA LEU A 256 11.07 -6.92 15.92
C LEU A 256 11.91 -7.14 17.19
N SER A 257 13.11 -6.53 17.29
CA SER A 257 14.03 -6.70 18.43
C SER A 257 13.48 -6.07 19.70
N GLN A 258 12.82 -4.93 19.60
CA GLN A 258 12.19 -4.25 20.73
C GLN A 258 10.78 -4.79 21.04
N ARG A 259 10.26 -5.70 20.24
CA ARG A 259 8.90 -6.21 20.37
C ARG A 259 7.85 -5.10 20.33
N ALA A 260 8.04 -4.12 19.46
CA ALA A 260 7.19 -2.93 19.37
C ALA A 260 5.90 -3.15 18.58
N GLY A 261 5.71 -4.31 17.96
CA GLY A 261 4.48 -4.69 17.25
C GLY A 261 4.19 -6.18 17.33
N ASP A 262 2.91 -6.54 17.32
CA ASP A 262 2.42 -7.92 17.16
C ASP A 262 2.25 -8.27 15.68
N VAL A 263 2.17 -7.23 14.83
CA VAL A 263 2.09 -7.30 13.37
C VAL A 263 3.01 -6.21 12.82
N VAL A 264 3.68 -6.48 11.71
CA VAL A 264 4.38 -5.46 10.91
C VAL A 264 3.56 -5.14 9.68
N VAL A 265 3.32 -3.87 9.43
CA VAL A 265 2.61 -3.35 8.25
C VAL A 265 3.57 -2.48 7.46
N THR A 266 3.94 -2.89 6.24
CA THR A 266 4.90 -2.18 5.40
C THR A 266 4.72 -2.52 3.93
N ASP A 267 5.37 -1.80 3.02
CA ASP A 267 5.25 -2.01 1.58
C ASP A 267 6.58 -1.79 0.83
N PRO A 268 6.65 -2.17 -0.47
CA PRO A 268 7.86 -2.03 -1.25
C PRO A 268 8.29 -0.58 -1.48
N HIS A 269 7.38 0.40 -1.53
CA HIS A 269 7.77 1.80 -1.72
C HIS A 269 8.49 2.35 -0.49
N GLN A 270 8.01 1.95 0.69
CA GLN A 270 8.62 2.30 1.96
C GLN A 270 10.02 1.67 2.08
N LEU A 271 10.14 0.41 1.70
CA LEU A 271 11.35 -0.37 1.85
C LEU A 271 12.35 -0.25 0.69
N GLY A 272 11.94 0.29 -0.46
CA GLY A 272 12.79 0.51 -1.63
C GLY A 272 12.80 -0.63 -2.65
N GLY A 273 11.74 -1.46 -2.70
CA GLY A 273 11.53 -2.48 -3.72
C GLY A 273 10.94 -3.79 -3.21
N LEU A 274 10.63 -4.69 -4.13
CA LEU A 274 10.11 -6.03 -3.83
C LEU A 274 11.13 -6.91 -3.09
N VAL A 275 12.43 -6.78 -3.41
CA VAL A 275 13.50 -7.51 -2.70
C VAL A 275 13.59 -7.09 -1.23
N PRO A 276 13.68 -5.80 -0.88
CA PRO A 276 13.63 -5.38 0.53
C PRO A 276 12.33 -5.79 1.23
N PHE A 277 11.18 -5.70 0.55
CA PHE A 277 9.89 -6.13 1.09
C PHE A 277 9.86 -7.65 1.38
N HIS A 278 10.33 -8.48 0.46
CA HIS A 278 10.45 -9.92 0.68
C HIS A 278 11.43 -10.23 1.83
N THR A 279 12.54 -9.49 1.93
CA THR A 279 13.49 -9.63 3.03
C THR A 279 12.83 -9.32 4.38
N ALA A 280 12.08 -8.22 4.48
CA ALA A 280 11.31 -7.87 5.67
C ALA A 280 10.29 -8.96 6.03
N ALA A 281 9.57 -9.50 5.03
CA ALA A 281 8.62 -10.59 5.25
C ALA A 281 9.30 -11.85 5.81
N ARG A 282 10.50 -12.19 5.33
CA ARG A 282 11.29 -13.32 5.87
C ARG A 282 11.81 -13.06 7.28
N MET A 283 12.22 -11.83 7.61
CA MET A 283 12.59 -11.45 8.98
C MET A 283 11.39 -11.61 9.93
N CYS A 284 10.22 -11.12 9.53
CA CYS A 284 8.98 -11.28 10.28
C CYS A 284 8.62 -12.76 10.50
N GLN A 285 8.73 -13.59 9.45
CA GLN A 285 8.49 -15.03 9.53
C GLN A 285 9.41 -15.71 10.54
N VAL A 286 10.71 -15.41 10.52
CA VAL A 286 11.69 -15.97 11.48
C VAL A 286 11.39 -15.51 12.90
N ALA A 287 10.93 -14.27 13.08
CA ALA A 287 10.55 -13.73 14.38
C ALA A 287 9.18 -14.24 14.88
N GLY A 288 8.41 -14.95 14.03
CA GLY A 288 7.05 -15.39 14.36
C GLY A 288 6.04 -14.24 14.42
N VAL A 289 6.31 -13.13 13.75
CA VAL A 289 5.45 -11.93 13.67
C VAL A 289 4.80 -11.89 12.28
N PRO A 290 3.48 -11.81 12.18
CA PRO A 290 2.82 -11.64 10.88
C PRO A 290 3.23 -10.33 10.18
N ILE A 291 3.30 -10.39 8.84
CA ILE A 291 3.45 -9.20 8.00
C ILE A 291 2.16 -8.94 7.24
N VAL A 292 1.77 -7.68 7.14
CA VAL A 292 0.69 -7.18 6.29
C VAL A 292 1.30 -6.20 5.29
N LYS A 293 0.97 -6.36 4.01
CA LYS A 293 1.33 -5.38 2.99
C LYS A 293 0.51 -4.11 3.25
N HIS A 294 1.17 -2.99 3.44
CA HIS A 294 0.55 -1.67 3.52
C HIS A 294 0.12 -1.20 2.12
N ALA A 295 -0.96 -0.45 2.02
CA ALA A 295 -1.32 0.26 0.79
C ALA A 295 -0.95 1.74 0.95
N PHE A 296 0.11 2.14 0.29
CA PHE A 296 0.54 3.53 0.25
C PHE A 296 -0.02 4.22 -1.00
N ALA A 297 -1.35 4.26 -1.09
CA ALA A 297 -2.05 4.86 -2.23
C ALA A 297 -1.79 4.14 -3.58
N ASP A 298 -1.82 2.81 -3.58
CA ASP A 298 -1.48 2.00 -4.75
C ASP A 298 -2.61 1.94 -5.78
N LEU A 299 -2.23 1.94 -7.05
CA LEU A 299 -3.05 1.49 -8.18
C LEU A 299 -2.84 -0.03 -8.44
N GLY A 300 -3.17 -0.46 -9.65
CA GLY A 300 -3.13 -1.88 -10.01
C GLY A 300 -1.74 -2.50 -10.08
N VAL A 301 -0.74 -1.77 -10.57
CA VAL A 301 0.61 -2.30 -10.80
C VAL A 301 1.26 -2.70 -9.48
N THR A 302 1.28 -1.81 -8.49
CA THR A 302 1.83 -2.12 -7.16
C THR A 302 1.08 -3.23 -6.47
N THR A 303 -0.26 -3.23 -6.57
CA THR A 303 -1.09 -4.28 -5.98
C THR A 303 -0.71 -5.66 -6.52
N ILE A 304 -0.54 -5.79 -7.84
CA ILE A 304 -0.12 -7.05 -8.47
C ILE A 304 1.35 -7.39 -8.16
N ALA A 305 2.27 -6.42 -8.27
CA ALA A 305 3.69 -6.66 -7.99
C ALA A 305 3.90 -7.20 -6.56
N THR A 306 3.19 -6.64 -5.58
CA THR A 306 3.23 -7.15 -4.20
C THR A 306 2.52 -8.49 -4.04
N THR A 307 1.44 -8.74 -4.80
CA THR A 307 0.73 -10.04 -4.78
C THR A 307 1.65 -11.18 -5.20
N HIS A 308 2.57 -10.97 -6.17
CA HIS A 308 3.60 -11.97 -6.50
C HIS A 308 4.48 -12.33 -5.30
N VAL A 309 4.97 -11.34 -4.55
CA VAL A 309 5.81 -11.58 -3.36
C VAL A 309 5.01 -12.26 -2.25
N LEU A 310 3.79 -11.77 -1.98
CA LEU A 310 2.91 -12.34 -0.96
C LEU A 310 2.51 -13.80 -1.27
N GLY A 311 2.34 -14.13 -2.55
CA GLY A 311 2.12 -15.52 -2.99
C GLY A 311 3.24 -16.48 -2.62
N THR A 312 4.46 -15.99 -2.35
CA THR A 312 5.59 -16.82 -1.91
C THR A 312 5.65 -17.02 -0.41
N LEU A 313 4.75 -16.41 0.34
CA LEU A 313 4.67 -16.57 1.79
C LEU A 313 3.67 -17.69 2.18
N PRO A 314 3.87 -18.34 3.33
CA PRO A 314 2.99 -19.42 3.77
C PRO A 314 1.59 -18.90 4.11
N SER A 315 0.58 -19.78 3.92
CA SER A 315 -0.79 -19.56 4.37
C SER A 315 -1.00 -20.20 5.76
N PRO A 316 -1.95 -19.71 6.60
CA PRO A 316 -2.84 -18.57 6.31
C PRO A 316 -2.15 -17.22 6.49
N GLN A 317 -2.57 -16.26 5.68
CA GLN A 317 -2.12 -14.86 5.77
C GLN A 317 -3.23 -13.98 6.33
N LEU A 318 -2.84 -12.86 6.94
CA LEU A 318 -3.76 -11.79 7.30
C LEU A 318 -4.17 -11.04 6.02
N GLY A 319 -5.39 -10.46 5.99
CA GLY A 319 -5.79 -9.63 4.84
C GLY A 319 -4.87 -8.43 4.64
N HIS A 320 -4.32 -8.27 3.44
CA HIS A 320 -3.41 -7.20 3.07
C HIS A 320 -4.16 -5.92 2.68
N GLN A 321 -3.50 -4.79 2.74
CA GLN A 321 -4.11 -3.50 2.43
C GLN A 321 -4.17 -3.26 0.91
N GLN A 322 -5.22 -2.56 0.46
CA GLN A 322 -5.44 -2.18 -0.94
C GLN A 322 -6.39 -0.97 -1.03
N PHE A 323 -6.33 -0.22 -2.12
CA PHE A 323 -7.24 0.89 -2.45
C PHE A 323 -8.18 0.57 -3.63
N ALA A 324 -7.89 -0.48 -4.39
CA ALA A 324 -8.55 -0.78 -5.65
C ALA A 324 -10.08 -0.88 -5.57
N THR A 325 -10.63 -1.32 -4.42
CA THR A 325 -12.09 -1.51 -4.27
C THR A 325 -12.90 -0.21 -4.27
N PHE A 326 -12.26 0.94 -4.10
CA PHE A 326 -12.93 2.23 -4.17
C PHE A 326 -12.28 3.23 -5.13
N LEU A 327 -11.30 2.79 -5.93
CA LEU A 327 -10.85 3.51 -7.12
C LEU A 327 -11.87 3.42 -8.25
N VAL A 328 -11.99 4.47 -9.05
CA VAL A 328 -12.81 4.42 -10.28
C VAL A 328 -12.12 3.62 -11.39
N HIS A 329 -10.78 3.47 -11.33
CA HIS A 329 -9.98 2.68 -12.27
C HIS A 329 -8.63 2.29 -11.67
N ASP A 330 -8.11 1.11 -12.00
CA ASP A 330 -6.82 0.58 -11.52
C ASP A 330 -5.67 0.69 -12.54
N LEU A 331 -5.96 1.22 -13.74
CA LEU A 331 -5.10 1.42 -14.91
C LEU A 331 -4.61 0.14 -15.58
N LEU A 332 -5.21 -1.00 -15.27
CA LEU A 332 -4.94 -2.25 -15.93
C LEU A 332 -5.94 -2.52 -17.04
N SER A 333 -5.51 -3.18 -18.12
CA SER A 333 -6.38 -3.63 -19.20
C SER A 333 -7.41 -4.67 -18.75
N GLU A 334 -7.04 -5.50 -17.79
CA GLU A 334 -7.93 -6.39 -17.06
C GLU A 334 -7.99 -5.91 -15.61
N PRO A 335 -9.13 -5.40 -15.13
CA PRO A 335 -9.30 -4.89 -13.77
C PRO A 335 -9.03 -5.95 -12.72
N LEU A 336 -8.55 -5.51 -11.54
CA LEU A 336 -8.35 -6.38 -10.39
C LEU A 336 -9.67 -7.04 -9.97
N ASP A 337 -9.70 -8.37 -9.97
CA ASP A 337 -10.87 -9.17 -9.58
C ASP A 337 -10.65 -9.82 -8.20
N PHE A 338 -11.32 -9.28 -7.18
CA PHE A 338 -11.30 -9.82 -5.82
C PHE A 338 -12.38 -10.88 -5.66
N VAL A 339 -12.02 -12.14 -5.80
CA VAL A 339 -12.91 -13.27 -5.55
C VAL A 339 -12.86 -13.66 -4.07
N GLU A 340 -14.00 -13.59 -3.37
CA GLU A 340 -14.08 -13.83 -1.92
C GLU A 340 -13.04 -13.05 -1.09
N GLY A 341 -12.75 -11.80 -1.51
CA GLY A 341 -11.80 -10.92 -0.83
C GLY A 341 -10.33 -11.27 -1.07
N ALA A 342 -10.02 -12.10 -2.05
CA ALA A 342 -8.65 -12.47 -2.41
C ALA A 342 -8.36 -12.21 -3.89
N LEU A 343 -7.10 -11.92 -4.21
CA LEU A 343 -6.59 -11.86 -5.58
C LEU A 343 -5.82 -13.14 -5.92
N ALA A 344 -6.09 -13.70 -7.09
CA ALA A 344 -5.26 -14.74 -7.66
C ALA A 344 -3.88 -14.17 -8.02
N VAL A 345 -2.82 -14.91 -7.70
CA VAL A 345 -1.45 -14.53 -8.11
C VAL A 345 -1.31 -14.77 -9.62
N PRO A 346 -0.91 -13.76 -10.43
CA PRO A 346 -0.77 -13.95 -11.86
C PRO A 346 0.28 -15.01 -12.22
N THR A 347 -0.02 -15.80 -13.24
CA THR A 347 0.87 -16.89 -13.73
C THR A 347 1.52 -16.59 -15.08
N GLY A 348 1.15 -15.47 -15.71
CA GLY A 348 1.76 -15.00 -16.95
C GLY A 348 3.20 -14.48 -16.75
N PRO A 349 3.98 -14.33 -17.85
CA PRO A 349 5.33 -13.79 -17.78
C PRO A 349 5.38 -12.38 -17.20
N GLY A 350 6.43 -12.10 -16.42
CA GLY A 350 6.59 -10.83 -15.72
C GLY A 350 5.57 -10.65 -14.61
N LEU A 351 4.97 -9.48 -14.50
CA LEU A 351 3.85 -9.19 -13.61
C LEU A 351 2.54 -9.83 -14.08
N GLY A 352 2.48 -10.30 -15.34
CA GLY A 352 1.29 -10.93 -15.91
C GLY A 352 0.13 -9.95 -16.14
N ILE A 353 0.42 -8.66 -16.29
CA ILE A 353 -0.54 -7.58 -16.52
C ILE A 353 -0.09 -6.65 -17.64
N GLU A 354 -1.04 -5.91 -18.20
CA GLU A 354 -0.80 -4.86 -19.18
C GLU A 354 -1.53 -3.58 -18.77
N LEU A 355 -0.97 -2.41 -19.13
CA LEU A 355 -1.59 -1.13 -18.88
C LEU A 355 -2.73 -0.88 -19.86
N ASP A 356 -3.85 -0.35 -19.37
CA ASP A 356 -4.91 0.23 -20.20
C ASP A 356 -4.40 1.57 -20.76
N ARG A 357 -4.11 1.59 -22.06
CA ARG A 357 -3.53 2.76 -22.74
C ARG A 357 -4.48 3.93 -22.83
N ASP A 358 -5.76 3.66 -23.02
CA ASP A 358 -6.78 4.69 -23.10
C ASP A 358 -7.02 5.31 -21.71
N ALA A 359 -7.10 4.50 -20.67
CA ALA A 359 -7.19 4.98 -19.31
C ALA A 359 -5.94 5.75 -18.88
N LEU A 360 -4.74 5.27 -19.24
CA LEU A 360 -3.48 5.97 -18.95
C LEU A 360 -3.47 7.37 -19.57
N ALA A 361 -3.87 7.50 -20.83
CA ALA A 361 -3.98 8.79 -21.52
C ALA A 361 -5.06 9.68 -20.90
N PHE A 362 -6.23 9.10 -20.56
CA PHE A 362 -7.33 9.84 -19.95
C PHE A 362 -6.96 10.41 -18.58
N TYR A 363 -6.43 9.58 -17.67
CA TYR A 363 -6.06 10.01 -16.32
C TYR A 363 -4.77 10.86 -16.28
N GLY A 364 -3.91 10.75 -17.29
CA GLY A 364 -2.87 11.72 -17.58
C GLY A 364 -3.44 13.10 -17.89
N GLY A 365 -4.47 13.18 -18.75
CA GLY A 365 -5.22 14.41 -19.03
C GLY A 365 -5.95 14.96 -17.79
N VAL A 366 -6.44 14.10 -16.91
CA VAL A 366 -7.02 14.52 -15.62
C VAL A 366 -5.95 15.21 -14.76
N PHE A 367 -4.75 14.65 -14.67
CA PHE A 367 -3.65 15.29 -13.97
C PHE A 367 -3.27 16.64 -14.58
N GLU A 368 -3.18 16.73 -15.91
CA GLU A 368 -2.85 17.98 -16.60
C GLU A 368 -3.91 19.07 -16.34
N GLN A 369 -5.18 18.69 -16.26
CA GLN A 369 -6.29 19.63 -16.10
C GLN A 369 -6.52 20.03 -14.64
N TYR A 370 -6.43 19.10 -13.70
CA TYR A 370 -6.86 19.28 -12.30
C TYR A 370 -5.66 19.27 -11.33
N GLY A 371 -4.50 18.81 -11.77
CA GLY A 371 -3.30 18.69 -10.94
C GLY A 371 -3.33 17.47 -10.02
N GLU A 372 -2.56 17.56 -8.97
CA GLU A 372 -2.42 16.53 -7.94
C GLU A 372 -3.65 16.48 -7.04
N PHE A 373 -4.12 15.26 -6.75
CA PHE A 373 -5.20 15.07 -5.78
C PHE A 373 -4.62 15.11 -4.37
N GLU A 374 -4.55 16.31 -3.83
CA GLU A 374 -4.07 16.57 -2.49
C GLU A 374 -5.15 16.28 -1.45
N GLY A 375 -4.70 15.81 -0.28
CA GLY A 375 -5.62 15.49 0.80
C GLY A 375 -5.06 15.77 2.18
N TYR A 376 -3.92 16.44 2.26
CA TYR A 376 -3.27 16.75 3.52
C TYR A 376 -3.71 18.13 4.04
N GLY A 377 -4.11 18.16 5.29
CA GLY A 377 -4.52 19.38 5.97
C GLY A 377 -5.82 19.20 6.78
N PRO A 378 -6.12 20.11 7.68
CA PRO A 378 -7.31 20.00 8.49
C PRO A 378 -8.56 20.02 7.61
N ILE A 379 -9.48 19.10 7.90
CA ILE A 379 -10.80 19.07 7.25
C ILE A 379 -11.61 20.21 7.87
N THR A 380 -11.91 21.21 7.04
CA THR A 380 -12.80 22.31 7.42
C THR A 380 -14.06 22.25 6.57
N PRO A 381 -15.15 22.95 6.98
CA PRO A 381 -16.34 23.09 6.13
C PRO A 381 -16.05 23.68 4.75
N GLU A 382 -14.95 24.44 4.64
CA GLU A 382 -14.48 25.06 3.39
C GLU A 382 -13.52 24.20 2.60
N SER A 383 -13.19 22.97 3.06
CA SER A 383 -12.36 22.03 2.30
C SER A 383 -12.97 21.84 0.91
N PRO A 384 -12.17 22.00 -0.16
CA PRO A 384 -12.71 21.99 -1.51
C PRO A 384 -13.47 20.68 -1.78
N LEU A 385 -14.64 20.83 -2.38
CA LEU A 385 -15.37 19.68 -2.91
C LEU A 385 -14.56 19.06 -4.04
N PRO A 386 -14.72 17.74 -4.29
CA PRO A 386 -14.10 17.13 -5.45
C PRO A 386 -14.57 17.86 -6.71
N PRO A 387 -13.69 18.12 -7.67
CA PRO A 387 -14.13 18.60 -8.95
C PRO A 387 -15.12 17.59 -9.57
N ASP A 388 -16.14 18.09 -10.29
CA ASP A 388 -17.00 17.26 -11.15
C ASP A 388 -16.13 16.68 -12.26
N MET A 389 -15.52 15.53 -12.01
CA MET A 389 -14.63 14.88 -12.97
C MET A 389 -15.40 13.89 -13.82
N PRO A 390 -15.20 13.92 -15.14
CA PRO A 390 -15.75 12.88 -16.00
C PRO A 390 -15.06 11.55 -15.68
N VAL A 391 -15.86 10.52 -15.41
CA VAL A 391 -15.39 9.14 -15.28
C VAL A 391 -15.57 8.47 -16.65
N PRO A 392 -14.55 7.77 -17.19
CA PRO A 392 -14.70 7.03 -18.41
C PRO A 392 -15.84 6.01 -18.27
N ASN A 393 -16.67 5.89 -19.27
CA ASN A 393 -17.59 4.77 -19.33
C ASN A 393 -16.76 3.49 -19.54
N ARG A 394 -16.76 2.60 -18.57
CA ARG A 394 -16.22 1.24 -18.69
C ARG A 394 -17.07 0.40 -19.62
#